data_9974f18a7dfb11cfd38aa3ebdc566bb8
#
_entry.id   9974f18a7dfb11cfd38aa3ebdc566bb8
#
_cell.length_a   1.000
_cell.length_b   1.000
_cell.length_c   1.000
_cell.angle_alpha   90.00
_cell.angle_beta   90.00
_cell.angle_gamma   90.00
#
_symmetry.space_group_name_H-M   'P 1'
#
loop_
_entity.id
_entity.type
_entity.pdbx_description
1 polymer ?
#
loop_
_entity_poly.entity_id
_entity_poly.type
_entity_poly.pdbx_seq_one_letter_code
_entity_poly.pdbx_strand_id
1 'polypeptide(L)'
;PPARFGALELEGDRVSGFTEKPPGDDGLINGGFFVLHPDCLDLIDGDGCRWEDVPLQMLAESDELRAYLHDGFWQPMDTVRERDLLIELWRSGDAPWRVW
;
A
#
# COMPACT_ATOMS: atom_id res chain seq x y z
N PRO A 1 2.28 2.77 10.92
CA PRO A 1 2.51 1.52 11.67
C PRO A 1 2.88 0.39 10.72
N PRO A 2 4.17 0.18 10.54
CA PRO A 2 4.67 -0.71 9.48
C PRO A 2 4.25 -2.16 9.63
N ALA A 3 4.06 -2.63 10.86
CA ALA A 3 3.77 -4.05 11.10
C ALA A 3 2.41 -4.52 10.60
N ARG A 4 1.51 -3.60 10.18
CA ARG A 4 0.18 -3.93 9.67
C ARG A 4 0.10 -4.06 8.17
N PHE A 5 1.09 -3.58 7.45
CA PHE A 5 1.04 -3.44 6.01
C PHE A 5 2.14 -4.25 5.34
N GLY A 6 1.92 -4.60 4.09
CA GLY A 6 2.91 -5.29 3.30
C GLY A 6 4.17 -4.44 3.11
N ALA A 7 5.32 -5.07 3.20
CA ALA A 7 6.60 -4.40 2.99
C ALA A 7 7.11 -4.63 1.57
N LEU A 8 7.77 -3.63 1.02
CA LEU A 8 8.33 -3.66 -0.33
C LEU A 8 9.84 -3.66 -0.29
N GLU A 9 10.43 -4.49 -1.14
CA GLU A 9 11.86 -4.44 -1.46
C GLU A 9 12.00 -3.83 -2.84
N LEU A 10 12.80 -2.76 -2.95
CA LEU A 10 12.93 -2.00 -4.19
C LEU A 10 14.34 -2.04 -4.74
N GLU A 11 14.42 -2.08 -6.07
CA GLU A 11 15.63 -1.77 -6.84
C GLU A 11 15.28 -0.61 -7.77
N GLY A 12 15.62 0.64 -7.38
CA GLY A 12 15.12 1.83 -8.05
C GLY A 12 13.62 1.97 -7.80
N ASP A 13 12.82 2.05 -8.86
CA ASP A 13 11.36 2.05 -8.78
C ASP A 13 10.74 0.65 -8.98
N ARG A 14 11.58 -0.35 -9.23
CA ARG A 14 11.14 -1.72 -9.46
C ARG A 14 10.96 -2.43 -8.13
N VAL A 15 9.81 -3.07 -7.96
CA VAL A 15 9.55 -3.90 -6.79
C VAL A 15 10.17 -5.27 -7.01
N SER A 16 11.22 -5.59 -6.26
CA SER A 16 11.92 -6.88 -6.35
C SER A 16 11.34 -7.92 -5.41
N GLY A 17 10.64 -7.48 -4.37
CA GLY A 17 10.00 -8.38 -3.44
C GLY A 17 8.82 -7.72 -2.73
N PHE A 18 7.86 -8.52 -2.35
CA PHE A 18 6.72 -8.12 -1.57
C PHE A 18 6.48 -9.14 -0.46
N THR A 19 6.53 -8.68 0.77
CA THR A 19 6.32 -9.53 1.94
C THR A 19 5.23 -8.92 2.80
N GLU A 20 4.18 -9.70 3.08
CA GLU A 20 3.11 -9.22 3.93
C GLU A 20 3.57 -9.15 5.38
N LYS A 21 3.49 -7.98 5.97
CA LYS A 21 3.66 -7.71 7.41
C LYS A 21 4.93 -8.31 8.03
N PRO A 22 6.14 -8.01 7.51
CA PRO A 22 7.35 -8.45 8.17
C PRO A 22 7.48 -7.78 9.54
N PRO A 23 7.80 -8.54 10.58
CA PRO A 23 7.92 -7.99 11.93
C PRO A 23 9.04 -6.97 12.04
N GLY A 24 8.76 -5.82 12.65
CA GLY A 24 9.77 -4.81 12.98
C GLY A 24 10.38 -4.10 11.79
N ASP A 25 9.77 -4.18 10.64
CA ASP A 25 10.26 -3.50 9.45
C ASP A 25 9.84 -2.04 9.45
N ASP A 26 10.82 -1.14 9.36
CA ASP A 26 10.62 0.30 9.24
C ASP A 26 10.68 0.79 7.80
N GLY A 27 10.75 -0.13 6.84
CA GLY A 27 10.88 0.18 5.42
C GLY A 27 9.58 0.66 4.79
N LEU A 28 9.58 0.65 3.47
CA LEU A 28 8.44 1.06 2.67
C LEU A 28 7.31 0.04 2.78
N ILE A 29 6.10 0.55 2.82
CA ILE A 29 4.90 -0.29 2.89
C ILE A 29 3.98 -0.01 1.70
N ASN A 30 3.08 -0.96 1.45
CA ASN A 30 2.04 -0.82 0.43
C ASN A 30 0.96 0.14 0.92
N GLY A 31 0.77 1.26 0.20
CA GLY A 31 -0.26 2.26 0.51
C GLY A 31 -1.64 1.92 -0.01
N GLY A 32 -1.79 0.85 -0.77
CA GLY A 32 -3.09 0.34 -1.19
C GLY A 32 -3.62 0.87 -2.53
N PHE A 33 -2.92 1.79 -3.19
CA PHE A 33 -3.34 2.32 -4.48
C PHE A 33 -2.58 1.67 -5.61
N PHE A 34 -3.32 1.25 -6.66
CA PHE A 34 -2.74 0.55 -7.80
C PHE A 34 -3.26 1.12 -9.12
N VAL A 35 -2.35 1.25 -10.10
CA VAL A 35 -2.71 1.46 -11.49
C VAL A 35 -2.29 0.21 -12.23
N LEU A 36 -3.24 -0.49 -12.83
CA LEU A 36 -3.03 -1.82 -13.37
C LEU A 36 -3.41 -1.90 -14.84
N HIS A 37 -2.63 -2.68 -15.59
CA HIS A 37 -3.06 -3.11 -16.92
C HIS A 37 -4.20 -4.13 -16.76
N PRO A 38 -5.22 -4.12 -17.66
CA PRO A 38 -6.35 -5.04 -17.53
C PRO A 38 -5.98 -6.52 -17.47
N ASP A 39 -4.88 -6.92 -18.08
CA ASP A 39 -4.42 -8.31 -18.09
C ASP A 39 -4.05 -8.80 -16.68
N CYS A 40 -3.82 -7.88 -15.73
CA CYS A 40 -3.54 -8.25 -14.34
C CYS A 40 -4.72 -8.99 -13.70
N LEU A 41 -5.94 -8.80 -14.20
CA LEU A 41 -7.10 -9.51 -13.68
C LEU A 41 -7.00 -11.02 -13.89
N ASP A 42 -6.25 -11.47 -14.88
CA ASP A 42 -6.05 -12.89 -15.15
C ASP A 42 -5.23 -13.59 -14.05
N LEU A 43 -4.55 -12.83 -13.22
CA LEU A 43 -3.80 -13.36 -12.09
C LEU A 43 -4.70 -13.70 -10.90
N ILE A 44 -5.92 -13.23 -10.90
CA ILE A 44 -6.90 -13.49 -9.84
C ILE A 44 -7.60 -14.80 -10.15
N ASP A 45 -7.46 -15.76 -9.23
CA ASP A 45 -7.91 -17.15 -9.45
C ASP A 45 -9.27 -17.42 -8.77
N GLY A 46 -10.09 -16.40 -8.61
CA GLY A 46 -11.44 -16.52 -8.06
C GLY A 46 -11.66 -15.59 -6.87
N ASP A 47 -12.84 -15.67 -6.27
CA ASP A 47 -13.27 -14.75 -5.23
C ASP A 47 -12.46 -14.88 -3.93
N GLY A 48 -11.85 -16.02 -3.70
CA GLY A 48 -10.99 -16.23 -2.53
C GLY A 48 -9.57 -15.71 -2.68
N CYS A 49 -9.20 -15.23 -3.87
CA CYS A 49 -7.87 -14.75 -4.15
C CYS A 49 -7.72 -13.31 -3.70
N ARG A 50 -6.76 -13.04 -2.83
CA ARG A 50 -6.39 -11.68 -2.43
C ARG A 50 -5.38 -11.13 -3.40
N TRP A 51 -5.63 -9.92 -3.89
CA TRP A 51 -4.71 -9.26 -4.82
C TRP A 51 -3.29 -9.15 -4.27
N GLU A 52 -3.16 -8.86 -2.99
CA GLU A 52 -1.88 -8.61 -2.34
C GLU A 52 -1.12 -9.88 -1.95
N ASP A 53 -1.65 -11.03 -2.27
CA ASP A 53 -0.97 -12.32 -2.11
C ASP A 53 -0.29 -12.74 -3.41
N VAL A 54 -0.70 -13.87 -3.99
CA VAL A 54 -0.04 -14.47 -5.15
C VAL A 54 0.01 -13.54 -6.36
N PRO A 55 -1.07 -12.83 -6.76
CA PRO A 55 -1.00 -11.96 -7.94
C PRO A 55 0.09 -10.90 -7.86
N LEU A 56 0.19 -10.22 -6.73
CA LEU A 56 1.19 -9.17 -6.56
C LEU A 56 2.60 -9.74 -6.52
N GLN A 57 2.77 -10.88 -5.86
CA GLN A 57 4.06 -11.58 -5.81
C GLN A 57 4.50 -12.04 -7.20
N MET A 58 3.59 -12.53 -8.03
CA MET A 58 3.90 -12.94 -9.39
C MET A 58 4.36 -11.77 -10.25
N LEU A 59 3.74 -10.61 -10.10
CA LEU A 59 4.17 -9.40 -10.82
C LEU A 59 5.57 -8.97 -10.39
N ALA A 60 5.88 -9.03 -9.10
CA ALA A 60 7.19 -8.69 -8.60
C ALA A 60 8.25 -9.66 -9.12
N GLU A 61 7.97 -10.95 -9.12
CA GLU A 61 8.89 -11.97 -9.62
C GLU A 61 9.14 -11.86 -11.11
N SER A 62 8.16 -11.43 -11.89
CA SER A 62 8.28 -11.25 -13.34
C SER A 62 8.80 -9.88 -13.76
N ASP A 63 9.21 -9.05 -12.82
CA ASP A 63 9.79 -7.73 -13.08
C ASP A 63 8.80 -6.72 -13.64
N GLU A 64 7.52 -6.91 -13.42
CA GLU A 64 6.47 -6.08 -13.98
C GLU A 64 5.79 -5.17 -12.98
N LEU A 65 6.30 -5.11 -11.74
CA LEU A 65 5.76 -4.29 -10.69
C LEU A 65 6.68 -3.09 -10.43
N ARG A 66 6.09 -1.89 -10.48
CA ARG A 66 6.78 -0.65 -10.18
C ARG A 66 6.13 0.03 -8.99
N ALA A 67 6.88 0.87 -8.31
CA ALA A 67 6.40 1.61 -7.16
C ALA A 67 6.54 3.11 -7.38
N TYR A 68 5.49 3.84 -7.04
CA TYR A 68 5.56 5.28 -6.85
C TYR A 68 5.77 5.55 -5.37
N LEU A 69 6.86 6.22 -5.04
CA LEU A 69 7.20 6.53 -3.65
C LEU A 69 6.46 7.80 -3.22
N HIS A 70 5.52 7.62 -2.31
CA HIS A 70 4.77 8.73 -1.73
C HIS A 70 5.41 9.11 -0.41
N ASP A 71 5.91 10.32 -0.31
CA ASP A 71 6.55 10.85 0.89
C ASP A 71 5.71 11.93 1.60
N GLY A 72 4.51 12.19 1.09
CA GLY A 72 3.56 13.12 1.69
C GLY A 72 2.71 12.48 2.77
N PHE A 73 1.64 13.17 3.14
CA PHE A 73 0.72 12.66 4.16
C PHE A 73 0.02 11.40 3.69
N TRP A 74 0.00 10.40 4.57
CA TRP A 74 -0.76 9.17 4.38
C TRP A 74 -1.19 8.65 5.74
N GLN A 75 -2.50 8.39 5.91
CA GLN A 75 -3.05 7.89 7.17
C GLN A 75 -4.19 6.93 6.88
N PRO A 76 -4.07 5.66 7.26
CA PRO A 76 -5.17 4.73 7.15
C PRO A 76 -6.23 5.01 8.22
N MET A 77 -7.46 4.57 7.98
CA MET A 77 -8.55 4.68 8.92
C MET A 77 -9.16 3.29 9.16
N ASP A 78 -8.42 2.46 9.87
CA ASP A 78 -8.85 1.09 10.16
C ASP A 78 -9.31 0.92 11.60
N THR A 79 -9.08 1.92 12.45
CA THR A 79 -9.43 1.90 13.86
C THR A 79 -10.18 3.16 14.25
N VAL A 80 -10.89 3.11 15.39
CA VAL A 80 -11.56 4.29 15.95
C VAL A 80 -10.56 5.40 16.28
N ARG A 81 -9.40 5.04 16.79
CA ARG A 81 -8.34 6.00 17.10
C ARG A 81 -7.87 6.75 15.84
N GLU A 82 -7.72 6.05 14.75
CA GLU A 82 -7.31 6.66 13.48
C GLU A 82 -8.40 7.56 12.91
N ARG A 83 -9.67 7.14 13.04
CA ARG A 83 -10.81 7.98 12.68
C ARG A 83 -10.80 9.28 13.47
N ASP A 84 -10.62 9.19 14.77
CA ASP A 84 -10.64 10.36 15.65
C ASP A 84 -9.48 11.31 15.34
N LEU A 85 -8.30 10.78 14.99
CA LEU A 85 -7.17 11.56 14.53
C LEU A 85 -7.53 12.38 13.28
N LEU A 86 -8.15 11.74 12.29
CA LEU A 86 -8.53 12.41 11.06
C LEU A 86 -9.60 13.48 11.29
N ILE A 87 -10.57 13.21 12.16
CA ILE A 87 -11.61 14.17 12.54
C ILE A 87 -10.98 15.40 13.20
N GLU A 88 -10.02 15.19 14.10
CA GLU A 88 -9.35 16.30 14.77
C GLU A 88 -8.55 17.16 13.79
N LEU A 89 -7.85 16.55 12.85
CA LEU A 89 -7.14 17.27 11.80
C LEU A 89 -8.09 18.13 10.96
N TRP A 90 -9.26 17.60 10.65
CA TRP A 90 -10.26 18.36 9.91
C TRP A 90 -10.81 19.54 10.72
N ARG A 91 -11.15 19.33 11.98
CA ARG A 91 -11.72 20.36 12.84
C ARG A 91 -10.74 21.47 13.15
N SER A 92 -9.47 21.16 13.31
CA SER A 92 -8.43 22.14 13.60
C SER A 92 -8.00 22.96 12.39
N GLY A 93 -8.43 22.58 11.18
CA GLY A 93 -8.04 23.22 9.95
C GLY A 93 -6.68 22.77 9.39
N ASP A 94 -6.10 21.76 9.99
CA ASP A 94 -4.76 21.25 9.65
C ASP A 94 -4.82 20.00 8.75
N ALA A 95 -5.96 19.70 8.14
CA ALA A 95 -6.13 18.52 7.30
C ALA A 95 -5.24 18.59 6.05
N PRO A 96 -4.19 17.78 5.93
CA PRO A 96 -3.26 17.89 4.80
C PRO A 96 -3.88 17.52 3.45
N TRP A 97 -4.98 16.76 3.46
CA TRP A 97 -5.66 16.37 2.22
C TRP A 97 -6.57 17.46 1.67
N ARG A 98 -6.84 18.49 2.45
CA ARG A 98 -7.69 19.60 2.01
C ARG A 98 -6.85 20.61 1.23
N VAL A 99 -7.06 20.64 -0.08
CA VAL A 99 -6.31 21.52 -1.00
C VAL A 99 -7.14 22.65 -1.58
N TRP A 100 -8.36 22.85 -1.07
CA TRP A 100 -9.31 23.89 -1.53
C TRP A 100 -9.68 24.87 -0.45
#